data_9d5d8803176e518225c13042e3220a36
#
_entry.id   9d5d8803176e518225c13042e3220a36
#
_cell.length_a   1.000
_cell.length_b   1.000
_cell.length_c   1.000
_cell.angle_alpha   90.00
_cell.angle_beta   90.00
_cell.angle_gamma   90.00
#
_symmetry.space_group_name_H-M   'P 1'
#
loop_
_entity.id
_entity.type
_entity.pdbx_description
1 polymer ?
#
loop_
_entity_poly.entity_id
_entity_poly.type
_entity_poly.pdbx_seq_one_letter_code
_entity_poly.pdbx_strand_id
1 'polypeptide(L)'
;AALVLGRARKNVVVIDDETPRNWVTRETHGFVTRDGASPREFRKAAKEQIATYPTVQFASDTATAITGSDGDFEVKTTQGASYRTKKILFAVGNKDLPLDINGLTEVYGKSAFVCPYCDGWELRDQSLVIIVSGDKALHMAKVISGRTERYTICTNGSDSLTDEQREELKRHNVTVFNAPIQSINSEEGMVQQVVLNDGTAIPCTGVFFQP
;
A
#
# COMPACT_ATOMS: atom_id res chain seq x y z
N ALA A 1 -8.91 13.94 -11.92
CA ALA A 1 -8.57 15.11 -12.76
C ALA A 1 -9.04 14.90 -14.22
N ALA A 2 -8.65 13.83 -14.92
CA ALA A 2 -8.95 13.62 -16.36
C ALA A 2 -10.44 13.68 -16.68
N LEU A 3 -11.32 13.07 -15.85
CA LEU A 3 -12.77 13.16 -16.02
C LEU A 3 -13.26 14.63 -16.01
N VAL A 4 -12.83 15.40 -15.02
CA VAL A 4 -13.25 16.82 -14.88
C VAL A 4 -12.74 17.66 -16.05
N LEU A 5 -11.49 17.46 -16.44
CA LEU A 5 -10.88 18.16 -17.57
C LEU A 5 -11.53 17.81 -18.90
N GLY A 6 -11.87 16.54 -19.13
CA GLY A 6 -12.61 16.08 -20.30
C GLY A 6 -14.00 16.72 -20.38
N ARG A 7 -14.73 16.74 -19.26
CA ARG A 7 -16.03 17.46 -19.18
C ARG A 7 -15.88 18.97 -19.44
N ALA A 8 -14.76 19.56 -19.09
CA ALA A 8 -14.43 20.95 -19.39
C ALA A 8 -13.83 21.16 -20.79
N ARG A 9 -13.86 20.11 -21.64
CA ARG A 9 -13.38 20.13 -23.04
C ARG A 9 -11.90 20.55 -23.16
N LYS A 10 -11.08 20.18 -22.16
CA LYS A 10 -9.62 20.36 -22.22
C LYS A 10 -8.97 19.15 -22.90
N ASN A 11 -7.95 19.40 -23.72
CA ASN A 11 -7.13 18.34 -24.29
C ASN A 11 -6.20 17.81 -23.19
N VAL A 12 -6.26 16.49 -22.95
CA VAL A 12 -5.52 15.80 -21.90
C VAL A 12 -4.91 14.52 -22.44
N VAL A 13 -3.65 14.30 -22.13
CA VAL A 13 -3.01 12.98 -22.25
C VAL A 13 -2.75 12.45 -20.83
N VAL A 14 -3.24 11.24 -20.56
CA VAL A 14 -2.96 10.50 -19.33
C VAL A 14 -1.91 9.47 -19.65
N ILE A 15 -0.69 9.67 -19.15
CA ILE A 15 0.42 8.71 -19.27
C ILE A 15 0.37 7.82 -18.02
N ASP A 16 0.24 6.51 -18.21
CA ASP A 16 -0.03 5.55 -17.14
C ASP A 16 0.61 4.20 -17.47
N ASP A 17 1.55 3.76 -16.64
CA ASP A 17 2.27 2.49 -16.79
C ASP A 17 1.46 1.28 -16.30
N GLU A 18 0.25 1.51 -15.82
CA GLU A 18 -0.70 0.48 -15.35
C GLU A 18 -0.27 -0.30 -14.11
N THR A 19 0.72 0.20 -13.38
CA THR A 19 1.23 -0.41 -12.14
C THR A 19 0.84 0.38 -10.88
N PRO A 20 -0.44 0.46 -10.51
CA PRO A 20 -0.86 1.18 -9.31
C PRO A 20 -0.32 0.49 -8.05
N ARG A 21 -0.10 1.25 -6.97
CA ARG A 21 0.42 0.74 -5.70
C ARG A 21 -0.31 -0.52 -5.20
N ASN A 22 -1.62 -0.57 -5.37
CA ASN A 22 -2.48 -1.67 -4.92
C ASN A 22 -2.66 -2.80 -5.95
N TRP A 23 -1.81 -2.89 -6.98
CA TRP A 23 -1.94 -3.95 -8.00
C TRP A 23 -1.78 -5.37 -7.43
N VAL A 24 -1.14 -5.51 -6.27
CA VAL A 24 -0.90 -6.79 -5.57
C VAL A 24 -2.13 -7.28 -4.81
N THR A 25 -3.09 -6.41 -4.49
CA THR A 25 -4.29 -6.77 -3.72
C THR A 25 -5.37 -7.35 -4.61
N ARG A 26 -6.18 -8.26 -4.06
CA ARG A 26 -7.30 -8.87 -4.78
C ARG A 26 -8.48 -7.92 -4.90
N GLU A 27 -8.74 -7.16 -3.84
CA GLU A 27 -9.90 -6.29 -3.70
C GLU A 27 -9.48 -4.89 -3.24
N THR A 28 -10.32 -3.91 -3.50
CA THR A 28 -10.16 -2.52 -3.06
C THR A 28 -11.35 -2.17 -2.18
N HIS A 29 -11.07 -1.70 -0.97
CA HIS A 29 -12.10 -1.39 0.01
C HIS A 29 -12.20 0.11 0.31
N GLY A 30 -13.34 0.51 0.91
CA GLY A 30 -13.59 1.86 1.38
C GLY A 30 -14.03 2.85 0.29
N PHE A 31 -14.30 2.40 -0.93
CA PHE A 31 -14.87 3.25 -1.98
C PHE A 31 -16.36 2.91 -2.20
N VAL A 32 -17.24 3.76 -1.69
CA VAL A 32 -18.69 3.60 -1.84
C VAL A 32 -19.06 3.37 -3.31
N THR A 33 -19.91 2.41 -3.59
CA THR A 33 -20.32 1.91 -4.90
C THR A 33 -19.32 0.96 -5.59
N ARG A 34 -18.11 0.80 -5.06
CA ARG A 34 -17.04 -0.05 -5.62
C ARG A 34 -16.29 -0.84 -4.54
N ASP A 35 -16.86 -0.97 -3.36
CA ASP A 35 -16.29 -1.77 -2.28
C ASP A 35 -16.20 -3.24 -2.70
N GLY A 36 -15.05 -3.88 -2.49
CA GLY A 36 -14.78 -5.25 -2.94
C GLY A 36 -14.44 -5.40 -4.43
N ALA A 37 -14.43 -4.31 -5.23
CA ALA A 37 -13.98 -4.40 -6.62
C ALA A 37 -12.46 -4.60 -6.69
N SER A 38 -12.00 -5.43 -7.65
CA SER A 38 -10.56 -5.54 -7.87
C SER A 38 -9.96 -4.22 -8.37
N PRO A 39 -8.69 -3.90 -8.06
CA PRO A 39 -8.02 -2.71 -8.59
C PRO A 39 -8.10 -2.62 -10.11
N ARG A 40 -8.03 -3.75 -10.80
CA ARG A 40 -8.14 -3.84 -12.26
C ARG A 40 -9.53 -3.45 -12.77
N GLU A 41 -10.58 -3.98 -12.17
CA GLU A 41 -11.97 -3.64 -12.53
C GLU A 41 -12.29 -2.18 -12.22
N PHE A 42 -11.84 -1.68 -11.07
CA PHE A 42 -11.99 -0.28 -10.70
C PHE A 42 -11.35 0.66 -11.76
N ARG A 43 -10.10 0.37 -12.15
CA ARG A 43 -9.38 1.15 -13.16
C ARG A 43 -10.03 1.04 -14.55
N LYS A 44 -10.46 -0.17 -14.93
CA LYS A 44 -11.16 -0.39 -16.20
C LYS A 44 -12.42 0.46 -16.29
N ALA A 45 -13.28 0.41 -15.26
CA ALA A 45 -14.50 1.21 -15.23
C ALA A 45 -14.22 2.72 -15.28
N ALA A 46 -13.16 3.18 -14.57
CA ALA A 46 -12.76 4.59 -14.63
C ALA A 46 -12.26 5.00 -16.03
N LYS A 47 -11.43 4.18 -16.67
CA LYS A 47 -10.94 4.43 -18.05
C LYS A 47 -12.10 4.46 -19.05
N GLU A 48 -13.04 3.53 -18.97
CA GLU A 48 -14.22 3.48 -19.87
C GLU A 48 -15.07 4.74 -19.74
N GLN A 49 -15.34 5.21 -18.52
CA GLN A 49 -16.08 6.46 -18.31
C GLN A 49 -15.36 7.69 -18.86
N ILE A 50 -14.04 7.76 -18.68
CA ILE A 50 -13.23 8.89 -19.16
C ILE A 50 -13.11 8.86 -20.69
N ALA A 51 -13.00 7.69 -21.30
CA ALA A 51 -12.86 7.52 -22.75
C ALA A 51 -14.07 8.04 -23.55
N THR A 52 -15.22 8.27 -22.93
CA THR A 52 -16.38 8.93 -23.58
C THR A 52 -16.10 10.39 -23.94
N TYR A 53 -15.06 11.00 -23.40
CA TYR A 53 -14.66 12.38 -23.70
C TYR A 53 -13.54 12.39 -24.76
N PRO A 54 -13.81 12.80 -26.01
CA PRO A 54 -12.87 12.67 -27.13
C PRO A 54 -11.61 13.54 -26.98
N THR A 55 -11.60 14.48 -26.04
CA THR A 55 -10.44 15.32 -25.74
C THR A 55 -9.46 14.68 -24.74
N VAL A 56 -9.76 13.49 -24.23
CA VAL A 56 -8.89 12.75 -23.31
C VAL A 56 -8.30 11.54 -24.01
N GLN A 57 -7.00 11.43 -24.01
CA GLN A 57 -6.25 10.29 -24.55
C GLN A 57 -5.50 9.57 -23.44
N PHE A 58 -5.38 8.25 -23.53
CA PHE A 58 -4.57 7.42 -22.65
C PHE A 58 -3.35 6.91 -23.42
N ALA A 59 -2.18 7.03 -22.80
CA ALA A 59 -0.94 6.42 -23.26
C ALA A 59 -0.45 5.42 -22.21
N SER A 60 -0.44 4.13 -22.57
CA SER A 60 0.15 3.07 -21.75
C SER A 60 1.66 3.13 -21.85
N ASP A 61 2.29 3.97 -21.03
CA ASP A 61 3.73 4.25 -21.08
C ASP A 61 4.19 4.87 -19.74
N THR A 62 5.49 5.00 -19.56
CA THR A 62 6.10 5.62 -18.39
C THR A 62 6.78 6.93 -18.77
N ALA A 63 6.44 8.02 -18.10
CA ALA A 63 7.15 9.29 -18.26
C ALA A 63 8.56 9.19 -17.63
N THR A 64 9.59 9.50 -18.41
CA THR A 64 10.99 9.38 -18.00
C THR A 64 11.70 10.71 -17.78
N ALA A 65 11.26 11.74 -18.48
CA ALA A 65 11.84 13.08 -18.35
C ALA A 65 10.81 14.16 -18.59
N ILE A 66 10.96 15.25 -17.88
CA ILE A 66 10.16 16.46 -18.04
C ILE A 66 11.13 17.64 -18.13
N THR A 67 10.99 18.45 -19.16
CA THR A 67 11.78 19.67 -19.38
C THR A 67 10.86 20.85 -19.67
N GLY A 68 11.39 22.06 -19.61
CA GLY A 68 10.63 23.28 -19.88
C GLY A 68 10.12 23.98 -18.62
N SER A 69 9.14 24.85 -18.78
CA SER A 69 8.58 25.68 -17.72
C SER A 69 7.07 25.85 -17.91
N ASP A 70 6.43 26.59 -17.01
CA ASP A 70 4.99 26.84 -17.08
C ASP A 70 4.57 27.45 -18.42
N GLY A 71 3.64 26.80 -19.08
CA GLY A 71 3.15 27.14 -20.40
C GLY A 71 3.81 26.39 -21.57
N ASP A 72 4.99 25.77 -21.37
CA ASP A 72 5.73 25.04 -22.43
C ASP A 72 6.59 23.91 -21.82
N PHE A 73 5.95 22.80 -21.47
CA PHE A 73 6.61 21.59 -21.02
C PHE A 73 6.76 20.58 -22.16
N GLU A 74 7.84 19.82 -22.14
CA GLU A 74 8.01 18.60 -22.91
C GLU A 74 8.14 17.40 -21.96
N VAL A 75 7.32 16.36 -22.20
CA VAL A 75 7.34 15.09 -21.46
C VAL A 75 7.80 13.99 -22.38
N LYS A 76 8.89 13.30 -22.04
CA LYS A 76 9.40 12.13 -22.78
C LYS A 76 9.03 10.84 -22.07
N THR A 77 8.82 9.78 -22.84
CA THR A 77 8.39 8.48 -22.33
C THR A 77 9.37 7.36 -22.69
N THR A 78 9.23 6.22 -22.01
CA THR A 78 10.09 5.03 -22.21
C THR A 78 10.03 4.51 -23.65
N GLN A 79 8.85 4.58 -24.30
CA GLN A 79 8.66 4.11 -25.69
C GLN A 79 9.09 5.15 -26.72
N GLY A 80 9.71 6.26 -26.31
CA GLY A 80 10.24 7.29 -27.18
C GLY A 80 9.22 8.32 -27.67
N ALA A 81 7.99 8.31 -27.13
CA ALA A 81 7.02 9.37 -27.43
C ALA A 81 7.41 10.68 -26.69
N SER A 82 7.04 11.82 -27.32
CA SER A 82 7.20 13.14 -26.71
C SER A 82 5.90 13.90 -26.79
N TYR A 83 5.50 14.52 -25.68
CA TYR A 83 4.26 15.30 -25.53
C TYR A 83 4.61 16.73 -25.11
N ARG A 84 4.14 17.72 -25.88
CA ARG A 84 4.21 19.12 -25.46
C ARG A 84 2.92 19.56 -24.79
N THR A 85 3.03 20.23 -23.65
CA THR A 85 1.86 20.64 -22.87
C THR A 85 2.12 21.95 -22.11
N LYS A 86 1.04 22.68 -21.85
CA LYS A 86 1.09 23.91 -21.06
C LYS A 86 1.14 23.64 -19.56
N LYS A 87 0.55 22.53 -19.09
CA LYS A 87 0.42 22.22 -17.67
C LYS A 87 0.61 20.73 -17.43
N ILE A 88 1.20 20.39 -16.31
CA ILE A 88 1.38 19.00 -15.85
C ILE A 88 0.66 18.83 -14.53
N LEU A 89 0.00 17.68 -14.36
CA LEU A 89 -0.55 17.22 -13.10
C LEU A 89 0.10 15.89 -12.75
N PHE A 90 0.85 15.87 -11.65
CA PHE A 90 1.43 14.65 -11.12
C PHE A 90 0.39 13.88 -10.30
N ALA A 91 0.09 12.65 -10.71
CA ALA A 91 -0.76 11.70 -10.01
C ALA A 91 -0.07 10.33 -9.92
N VAL A 92 1.24 10.37 -9.65
CA VAL A 92 2.15 9.21 -9.74
C VAL A 92 2.02 8.23 -8.57
N GLY A 93 1.29 8.61 -7.52
CA GLY A 93 1.14 7.78 -6.33
C GLY A 93 2.45 7.59 -5.57
N ASN A 94 2.54 6.46 -4.86
CA ASN A 94 3.73 6.05 -4.11
C ASN A 94 4.10 4.63 -4.51
N LYS A 95 5.38 4.29 -4.38
CA LYS A 95 5.89 2.94 -4.46
C LYS A 95 6.39 2.53 -3.08
N ASP A 96 5.85 1.44 -2.54
CA ASP A 96 6.34 0.87 -1.30
C ASP A 96 7.72 0.24 -1.53
N LEU A 97 8.63 0.47 -0.59
CA LEU A 97 9.88 -0.25 -0.51
C LEU A 97 9.66 -1.36 0.54
N PRO A 98 9.52 -2.63 0.13
CA PRO A 98 9.26 -3.70 1.07
C PRO A 98 10.43 -3.84 2.05
N LEU A 99 10.12 -4.23 3.29
CA LEU A 99 11.15 -4.61 4.25
C LEU A 99 11.91 -5.82 3.73
N ASP A 100 13.21 -5.87 4.00
CA ASP A 100 14.06 -7.01 3.67
C ASP A 100 13.83 -8.15 4.69
N ILE A 101 12.69 -8.81 4.54
CA ILE A 101 12.27 -9.95 5.38
C ILE A 101 11.94 -11.11 4.45
N ASN A 102 12.61 -12.24 4.66
CA ASN A 102 12.38 -13.44 3.89
C ASN A 102 10.92 -13.90 4.01
N GLY A 103 10.24 -14.16 2.89
CA GLY A 103 8.83 -14.57 2.82
C GLY A 103 7.82 -13.39 2.79
N LEU A 104 8.23 -12.13 3.01
CA LEU A 104 7.30 -11.01 3.00
C LEU A 104 6.67 -10.79 1.62
N THR A 105 7.44 -10.93 0.57
CA THR A 105 6.98 -10.72 -0.82
C THR A 105 5.89 -11.70 -1.22
N GLU A 106 5.94 -12.94 -0.75
CA GLU A 106 4.99 -14.01 -1.07
C GLU A 106 3.61 -13.75 -0.48
N VAL A 107 3.57 -13.06 0.67
CA VAL A 107 2.33 -12.77 1.43
C VAL A 107 1.80 -11.36 1.19
N TYR A 108 2.60 -10.46 0.59
CA TYR A 108 2.22 -9.07 0.38
C TYR A 108 1.00 -8.95 -0.56
N GLY A 109 -0.02 -8.23 -0.10
CA GLY A 109 -1.30 -8.07 -0.80
C GLY A 109 -2.24 -9.29 -0.73
N LYS A 110 -1.87 -10.33 0.04
CA LYS A 110 -2.69 -11.53 0.24
C LYS A 110 -3.06 -11.74 1.72
N SER A 111 -2.06 -11.72 2.59
CA SER A 111 -2.20 -11.83 4.04
C SER A 111 -1.24 -10.90 4.81
N ALA A 112 -0.42 -10.14 4.10
CA ALA A 112 0.39 -9.04 4.66
C ALA A 112 0.05 -7.73 3.94
N PHE A 113 -0.21 -6.67 4.71
CA PHE A 113 -0.72 -5.39 4.22
C PHE A 113 -0.05 -4.22 4.92
N VAL A 114 -0.12 -3.04 4.30
CA VAL A 114 0.43 -1.80 4.87
C VAL A 114 -0.64 -0.89 5.48
N CYS A 115 -1.90 -1.07 5.09
CA CYS A 115 -2.99 -0.15 5.45
C CYS A 115 -4.09 -0.86 6.25
N PRO A 116 -4.14 -0.71 7.58
CA PRO A 116 -5.19 -1.35 8.37
C PRO A 116 -6.60 -0.76 8.16
N TYR A 117 -6.71 0.40 7.54
CA TYR A 117 -8.01 0.95 7.14
C TYR A 117 -8.52 0.33 5.84
N CYS A 118 -7.61 -0.16 4.98
CA CYS A 118 -7.95 -0.77 3.70
C CYS A 118 -8.31 -2.24 3.86
N ASP A 119 -7.52 -2.98 4.65
CA ASP A 119 -7.53 -4.45 4.69
C ASP A 119 -7.80 -5.01 6.12
N GLY A 120 -8.02 -4.14 7.10
CA GLY A 120 -8.16 -4.59 8.49
C GLY A 120 -9.52 -5.20 8.83
N TRP A 121 -10.55 -4.93 8.05
CA TRP A 121 -11.86 -5.55 8.24
C TRP A 121 -11.85 -7.03 7.87
N GLU A 122 -11.12 -7.40 6.82
CA GLU A 122 -10.98 -8.77 6.32
C GLU A 122 -10.20 -9.64 7.32
N LEU A 123 -9.32 -9.01 8.11
CA LEU A 123 -8.51 -9.65 9.14
C LEU A 123 -9.07 -9.47 10.58
N ARG A 124 -10.31 -8.98 10.72
CA ARG A 124 -10.93 -8.81 12.05
C ARG A 124 -11.01 -10.13 12.80
N ASP A 125 -10.90 -10.05 14.11
CA ASP A 125 -10.97 -11.19 15.05
C ASP A 125 -9.91 -12.28 14.81
N GLN A 126 -8.88 -11.98 14.00
CA GLN A 126 -7.78 -12.89 13.70
C GLN A 126 -6.54 -12.60 14.54
N SER A 127 -5.58 -13.54 14.58
CA SER A 127 -4.29 -13.35 15.22
C SER A 127 -3.34 -12.63 14.27
N LEU A 128 -2.89 -11.42 14.65
CA LEU A 128 -2.10 -10.55 13.79
C LEU A 128 -0.71 -10.28 14.35
N VAL A 129 0.26 -10.14 13.46
CA VAL A 129 1.56 -9.55 13.78
C VAL A 129 1.68 -8.18 13.14
N ILE A 130 2.13 -7.20 13.91
CA ILE A 130 2.37 -5.84 13.44
C ILE A 130 3.88 -5.61 13.44
N ILE A 131 4.47 -5.42 12.25
CA ILE A 131 5.90 -5.12 12.10
C ILE A 131 6.05 -3.61 12.02
N VAL A 132 6.46 -3.01 13.13
CA VAL A 132 6.52 -1.54 13.27
C VAL A 132 7.47 -1.17 14.41
N SER A 133 8.07 0.01 14.32
CA SER A 133 8.99 0.53 15.35
C SER A 133 8.68 1.99 15.71
N GLY A 134 9.23 2.47 16.83
CA GLY A 134 9.13 3.85 17.28
C GLY A 134 7.71 4.31 17.59
N ASP A 135 7.47 5.60 17.43
CA ASP A 135 6.19 6.26 17.75
C ASP A 135 4.98 5.69 16.99
N LYS A 136 5.25 5.07 15.85
CA LYS A 136 4.19 4.44 15.03
C LYS A 136 3.60 3.19 15.68
N ALA A 137 4.33 2.53 16.60
CA ALA A 137 3.85 1.32 17.27
C ALA A 137 2.57 1.56 18.07
N LEU A 138 2.52 2.62 18.88
CA LEU A 138 1.31 2.98 19.63
C LEU A 138 0.15 3.35 18.71
N HIS A 139 0.41 4.08 17.63
CA HIS A 139 -0.62 4.40 16.65
C HIS A 139 -1.20 3.14 16.02
N MET A 140 -0.34 2.23 15.56
CA MET A 140 -0.78 0.96 14.97
C MET A 140 -1.53 0.09 15.97
N ALA A 141 -1.07 0.02 17.22
CA ALA A 141 -1.78 -0.69 18.29
C ALA A 141 -3.21 -0.16 18.45
N LYS A 142 -3.39 1.16 18.56
CA LYS A 142 -4.71 1.80 18.67
C LYS A 142 -5.61 1.54 17.46
N VAL A 143 -5.05 1.55 16.26
CA VAL A 143 -5.81 1.28 15.04
C VAL A 143 -6.22 -0.19 14.95
N ILE A 144 -5.34 -1.12 15.28
CA ILE A 144 -5.60 -2.57 15.18
C ILE A 144 -6.51 -3.05 16.31
N SER A 145 -6.43 -2.49 17.53
CA SER A 145 -7.29 -2.89 18.66
C SER A 145 -8.79 -2.76 18.37
N GLY A 146 -9.18 -1.87 17.46
CA GLY A 146 -10.56 -1.77 16.99
C GLY A 146 -10.99 -2.87 16.01
N ARG A 147 -10.10 -3.81 15.68
CA ARG A 147 -10.37 -4.91 14.73
C ARG A 147 -10.17 -6.28 15.37
N THR A 148 -9.16 -6.41 16.21
CA THR A 148 -8.88 -7.64 16.96
C THR A 148 -8.15 -7.32 18.25
N GLU A 149 -8.39 -8.13 19.29
CA GLU A 149 -7.62 -8.09 20.54
C GLU A 149 -6.38 -9.01 20.49
N ARG A 150 -6.27 -9.84 19.45
CA ARG A 150 -5.20 -10.84 19.29
C ARG A 150 -4.12 -10.34 18.34
N TYR A 151 -3.25 -9.47 18.83
CA TYR A 151 -2.14 -8.99 18.03
C TYR A 151 -0.86 -8.83 18.84
N THR A 152 0.25 -8.91 18.14
CA THR A 152 1.60 -8.80 18.68
C THR A 152 2.40 -7.79 17.87
N ILE A 153 3.24 -7.00 18.50
CA ILE A 153 4.14 -6.07 17.83
C ILE A 153 5.54 -6.69 17.74
N CYS A 154 6.12 -6.66 16.54
CA CYS A 154 7.52 -7.00 16.28
C CYS A 154 8.26 -5.75 15.80
N THR A 155 9.30 -5.32 16.51
CA THR A 155 10.08 -4.13 16.14
C THR A 155 11.21 -4.42 15.15
N ASN A 156 11.38 -5.68 14.79
CA ASN A 156 12.37 -6.17 13.83
C ASN A 156 13.80 -5.67 14.14
N GLY A 157 14.23 -5.82 15.39
CA GLY A 157 15.58 -5.42 15.83
C GLY A 157 15.74 -3.92 16.15
N SER A 158 14.69 -3.12 16.02
CA SER A 158 14.73 -1.70 16.40
C SER A 158 14.27 -1.51 17.82
N ASP A 159 15.14 -1.04 18.69
CA ASP A 159 14.79 -0.71 20.08
C ASP A 159 14.49 0.79 20.24
N SER A 160 13.52 1.27 19.49
CA SER A 160 13.13 2.69 19.43
C SER A 160 11.87 3.04 20.23
N LEU A 161 11.33 2.08 21.02
CA LEU A 161 10.22 2.34 21.94
C LEU A 161 10.74 2.95 23.25
N THR A 162 10.13 4.05 23.70
CA THR A 162 10.41 4.60 25.03
C THR A 162 9.80 3.72 26.13
N ASP A 163 10.25 3.91 27.37
CA ASP A 163 9.70 3.17 28.52
C ASP A 163 8.21 3.46 28.71
N GLU A 164 7.77 4.71 28.49
CA GLU A 164 6.37 5.09 28.56
C GLU A 164 5.52 4.36 27.50
N GLN A 165 6.05 4.23 26.28
CA GLN A 165 5.39 3.51 25.20
C GLN A 165 5.27 2.01 25.50
N ARG A 166 6.33 1.41 26.08
CA ARG A 166 6.30 0.00 26.51
C ARG A 166 5.25 -0.24 27.60
N GLU A 167 5.20 0.63 28.61
CA GLU A 167 4.19 0.54 29.68
C GLU A 167 2.76 0.77 29.17
N GLU A 168 2.58 1.65 28.19
CA GLU A 168 1.28 1.86 27.52
C GLU A 168 0.84 0.58 26.79
N LEU A 169 1.70 -0.02 25.97
CA LEU A 169 1.42 -1.26 25.25
C LEU A 169 1.11 -2.41 26.23
N LYS A 170 1.88 -2.52 27.31
CA LYS A 170 1.67 -3.52 28.36
C LYS A 170 0.33 -3.36 29.08
N ARG A 171 -0.10 -2.12 29.37
CA ARG A 171 -1.43 -1.84 29.95
C ARG A 171 -2.56 -2.31 29.05
N HIS A 172 -2.35 -2.35 27.74
CA HIS A 172 -3.27 -2.87 26.76
C HIS A 172 -3.07 -4.37 26.43
N ASN A 173 -2.27 -5.08 27.24
CA ASN A 173 -1.92 -6.50 27.06
C ASN A 173 -1.26 -6.80 25.70
N VAL A 174 -0.58 -5.84 25.09
CA VAL A 174 0.12 -6.03 23.83
C VAL A 174 1.51 -6.59 24.08
N THR A 175 1.78 -7.77 23.53
CA THR A 175 3.12 -8.37 23.53
C THR A 175 4.01 -7.68 22.49
N VAL A 176 5.24 -7.34 22.88
CA VAL A 176 6.24 -6.72 22.00
C VAL A 176 7.48 -7.61 21.94
N PHE A 177 7.88 -8.00 20.74
CA PHE A 177 9.14 -8.69 20.47
C PHE A 177 10.11 -7.74 19.77
N ASN A 178 11.35 -7.68 20.29
CA ASN A 178 12.39 -6.81 19.71
C ASN A 178 13.36 -7.55 18.79
N ALA A 179 13.43 -8.87 18.88
CA ALA A 179 14.35 -9.64 18.06
C ALA A 179 14.11 -9.41 16.55
N PRO A 180 15.16 -9.37 15.73
CA PRO A 180 15.01 -9.29 14.28
C PRO A 180 14.19 -10.46 13.75
N ILE A 181 13.41 -10.19 12.72
CA ILE A 181 12.60 -11.21 12.05
C ILE A 181 13.50 -11.97 11.06
N GLN A 182 13.52 -13.28 11.19
CA GLN A 182 14.22 -14.19 10.30
C GLN A 182 13.43 -14.46 9.03
N SER A 183 12.13 -14.79 9.19
CA SER A 183 11.25 -15.12 8.07
C SER A 183 9.77 -15.00 8.41
N ILE A 184 8.96 -14.90 7.36
CA ILE A 184 7.52 -15.11 7.40
C ILE A 184 7.23 -16.41 6.66
N ASN A 185 6.72 -17.40 7.37
CA ASN A 185 6.37 -18.68 6.78
C ASN A 185 4.92 -18.65 6.31
N SER A 186 4.67 -19.11 5.10
CA SER A 186 3.36 -19.07 4.46
C SER A 186 3.08 -20.31 3.63
N GLU A 187 1.81 -20.55 3.38
CA GLU A 187 1.31 -21.55 2.46
C GLU A 187 0.36 -20.86 1.48
N GLU A 188 0.60 -21.00 0.17
CA GLU A 188 -0.17 -20.36 -0.91
C GLU A 188 -0.34 -18.82 -0.75
N GLY A 189 0.61 -18.17 -0.07
CA GLY A 189 0.57 -16.73 0.21
C GLY A 189 -0.25 -16.34 1.44
N MET A 190 -0.71 -17.33 2.23
CA MET A 190 -1.36 -17.13 3.51
C MET A 190 -0.36 -17.36 4.64
N VAL A 191 -0.08 -16.32 5.43
CA VAL A 191 0.87 -16.39 6.53
C VAL A 191 0.43 -17.41 7.58
N GLN A 192 1.38 -18.19 8.08
CA GLN A 192 1.17 -19.17 9.15
C GLN A 192 1.86 -18.73 10.44
N GLN A 193 3.03 -18.13 10.31
CA GLN A 193 3.80 -17.62 11.45
C GLN A 193 4.90 -16.65 11.01
N VAL A 194 5.30 -15.80 11.95
CA VAL A 194 6.52 -14.99 11.88
C VAL A 194 7.57 -15.65 12.77
N VAL A 195 8.77 -15.88 12.25
CA VAL A 195 9.90 -16.50 12.96
C VAL A 195 10.96 -15.44 13.24
N LEU A 196 11.39 -15.34 14.48
CA LEU A 196 12.44 -14.43 14.93
C LEU A 196 13.81 -15.13 14.91
N ASN A 197 14.90 -14.35 14.88
CA ASN A 197 16.28 -14.87 14.87
C ASN A 197 16.67 -15.64 16.12
N ASP A 198 15.95 -15.46 17.23
CA ASP A 198 16.15 -16.23 18.47
C ASP A 198 15.43 -17.58 18.47
N GLY A 199 14.77 -17.93 17.38
CA GLY A 199 14.00 -19.17 17.20
C GLY A 199 12.55 -19.06 17.66
N THR A 200 12.10 -17.93 18.20
CA THR A 200 10.70 -17.71 18.57
C THR A 200 9.82 -17.74 17.32
N ALA A 201 8.81 -18.60 17.32
CA ALA A 201 7.78 -18.65 16.27
C ALA A 201 6.49 -18.05 16.82
N ILE A 202 5.93 -17.08 16.08
CA ILE A 202 4.70 -16.35 16.43
C ILE A 202 3.63 -16.74 15.44
N PRO A 203 2.68 -17.64 15.78
CA PRO A 203 1.58 -18.02 14.91
C PRO A 203 0.67 -16.82 14.63
N CYS A 204 0.36 -16.59 13.36
CA CYS A 204 -0.55 -15.52 12.95
C CYS A 204 -1.19 -15.84 11.60
N THR A 205 -2.31 -15.20 11.31
CA THR A 205 -3.05 -15.34 10.05
C THR A 205 -3.00 -14.08 9.19
N GLY A 206 -2.45 -13.00 9.74
CA GLY A 206 -2.26 -11.74 9.02
C GLY A 206 -1.11 -10.92 9.58
N VAL A 207 -0.51 -10.14 8.71
CA VAL A 207 0.60 -9.22 9.05
C VAL A 207 0.25 -7.81 8.59
N PHE A 208 0.46 -6.82 9.47
CA PHE A 208 0.55 -5.43 9.07
C PHE A 208 1.99 -4.95 9.22
N PHE A 209 2.51 -4.24 8.23
CA PHE A 209 3.87 -3.72 8.29
C PHE A 209 3.95 -2.30 7.73
N GLN A 210 5.01 -1.59 8.10
CA GLN A 210 5.32 -0.27 7.54
C GLN A 210 6.57 -0.38 6.66
N PRO A 211 6.45 -0.11 5.35
CA PRO A 211 7.57 -0.08 4.43
C PRO A 211 8.47 1.12 4.65
#